data_b5421ca7abc34b6173ec6efc938ffa5b
#
_entry.id   b5421ca7abc34b6173ec6efc938ffa5b
#
_cell.length_a   1.000
_cell.length_b   1.000
_cell.length_c   1.000
_cell.angle_alpha   90.00
_cell.angle_beta   90.00
_cell.angle_gamma   90.00
#
_symmetry.space_group_name_H-M   'P 1'
#
loop_
_entity.id
_entity.type
_entity.pdbx_description
1 polymer ?
#
loop_
_entity_poly.entity_id
_entity_poly.type
_entity_poly.pdbx_seq_one_letter_code
_entity_poly.pdbx_strand_id
1 'polypeptide(L)'
;MTVDPEAVRAMAAAYTAAWNSGSPEAVASYYAPDGHIVINRGEPWVGRKGIGEMAAGFFADVPDLKLMCDEVRCAGNHVAYFWTFTGTHTATKSPLRVAGWEEWDLNPDLKVAASRGWYDAADYARQTTARQ
;
A
#
# COMPACT_ATOMS: atom_id res chain seq x y z
N MET A 1 8.70 21.99 9.57
CA MET A 1 9.70 20.98 9.15
C MET A 1 9.70 20.88 7.63
N THR A 2 10.88 20.91 7.04
CA THR A 2 11.03 20.77 5.60
C THR A 2 11.30 19.30 5.27
N VAL A 3 10.48 18.74 4.40
CA VAL A 3 10.65 17.34 3.96
C VAL A 3 11.38 17.36 2.62
N ASP A 4 12.46 16.62 2.52
CA ASP A 4 13.25 16.50 1.31
C ASP A 4 12.52 15.59 0.31
N PRO A 5 12.13 16.10 -0.88
CA PRO A 5 11.44 15.27 -1.87
C PRO A 5 12.24 14.04 -2.32
N GLU A 6 13.57 14.14 -2.34
CA GLU A 6 14.40 12.99 -2.73
C GLU A 6 14.39 11.91 -1.65
N ALA A 7 14.37 12.30 -0.36
CA ALA A 7 14.25 11.36 0.73
C ALA A 7 12.88 10.66 0.69
N VAL A 8 11.82 11.40 0.33
CA VAL A 8 10.48 10.82 0.16
C VAL A 8 10.48 9.79 -0.97
N ARG A 9 11.10 10.10 -2.11
CA ARG A 9 11.18 9.15 -3.22
C ARG A 9 11.96 7.90 -2.86
N ALA A 10 13.06 8.05 -2.11
CA ALA A 10 13.83 6.90 -1.63
C ALA A 10 13.01 6.04 -0.67
N MET A 11 12.26 6.68 0.23
CA MET A 11 11.36 5.98 1.15
C MET A 11 10.27 5.23 0.38
N ALA A 12 9.67 5.87 -0.63
CA ALA A 12 8.63 5.24 -1.44
C ALA A 12 9.17 4.03 -2.20
N ALA A 13 10.39 4.10 -2.73
CA ALA A 13 11.03 2.96 -3.40
C ALA A 13 11.27 1.81 -2.41
N ALA A 14 11.72 2.12 -1.20
CA ALA A 14 11.94 1.12 -0.16
C ALA A 14 10.62 0.49 0.30
N TYR A 15 9.58 1.28 0.44
CA TYR A 15 8.23 0.81 0.77
C TYR A 15 7.70 -0.15 -0.31
N THR A 16 7.90 0.21 -1.58
CA THR A 16 7.53 -0.67 -2.70
C THR A 16 8.29 -1.99 -2.62
N ALA A 17 9.59 -1.96 -2.33
CA ALA A 17 10.39 -3.17 -2.17
C ALA A 17 9.90 -4.02 -0.99
N ALA A 18 9.45 -3.39 0.10
CA ALA A 18 8.89 -4.10 1.25
C ALA A 18 7.65 -4.90 0.85
N TRP A 19 6.73 -4.31 0.07
CA TRP A 19 5.58 -5.03 -0.46
C TRP A 19 6.01 -6.20 -1.34
N ASN A 20 7.02 -5.99 -2.19
CA ASN A 20 7.50 -7.03 -3.11
C ASN A 20 8.28 -8.14 -2.39
N SER A 21 8.66 -7.92 -1.15
CA SER A 21 9.32 -8.96 -0.33
C SER A 21 8.32 -9.99 0.21
N GLY A 22 7.02 -9.68 0.20
CA GLY A 22 5.99 -10.55 0.75
C GLY A 22 5.96 -10.57 2.28
N SER A 23 6.64 -9.63 2.94
CA SER A 23 6.71 -9.59 4.40
C SER A 23 5.77 -8.51 4.97
N PRO A 24 4.70 -8.91 5.69
CA PRO A 24 3.84 -7.94 6.36
C PRO A 24 4.59 -7.05 7.35
N GLU A 25 5.57 -7.59 8.05
CA GLU A 25 6.37 -6.83 9.02
C GLU A 25 7.21 -5.76 8.31
N ALA A 26 7.75 -6.08 7.13
CA ALA A 26 8.52 -5.12 6.36
C ALA A 26 7.65 -3.95 5.91
N VAL A 27 6.43 -4.22 5.43
CA VAL A 27 5.47 -3.18 5.06
C VAL A 27 5.13 -2.31 6.27
N ALA A 28 4.80 -2.93 7.39
CA ALA A 28 4.41 -2.22 8.61
C ALA A 28 5.54 -1.34 9.16
N SER A 29 6.79 -1.71 8.92
CA SER A 29 7.95 -0.96 9.43
C SER A 29 8.07 0.44 8.87
N TYR A 30 7.39 0.74 7.76
CA TYR A 30 7.39 2.09 7.16
C TYR A 30 6.32 3.00 7.77
N TYR A 31 5.50 2.48 8.67
CA TYR A 31 4.50 3.24 9.40
C TYR A 31 5.03 3.63 10.78
N ALA A 32 4.55 4.78 11.28
CA ALA A 32 4.81 5.15 12.68
C ALA A 32 4.21 4.09 13.60
N PRO A 33 4.74 3.91 14.83
CA PRO A 33 4.20 2.89 15.74
C PRO A 33 2.71 3.01 16.01
N ASP A 34 2.16 4.22 15.97
CA ASP A 34 0.74 4.52 16.15
C ASP A 34 0.08 4.95 14.82
N GLY A 35 0.73 4.68 13.68
CA GLY A 35 0.19 5.02 12.37
C GLY A 35 -1.05 4.21 12.03
N HIS A 36 -1.74 4.67 11.00
CA HIS A 36 -2.94 3.95 10.53
C HIS A 36 -3.12 4.12 9.02
N ILE A 37 -3.91 3.23 8.45
CA ILE A 37 -4.36 3.33 7.05
C ILE A 37 -5.86 3.06 6.98
N VAL A 38 -6.55 3.86 6.17
CA VAL A 38 -7.94 3.65 5.80
C VAL A 38 -7.98 3.35 4.31
N ILE A 39 -8.58 2.23 3.92
CA ILE A 39 -8.66 1.80 2.53
C ILE A 39 -10.11 1.96 2.06
N ASN A 40 -10.32 2.73 1.00
CA ASN A 40 -11.64 2.95 0.39
C ASN A 40 -12.71 3.35 1.41
N ARG A 41 -12.36 4.21 2.36
CA ARG A 41 -13.26 4.68 3.43
C ARG A 41 -13.71 3.57 4.38
N GLY A 42 -13.00 2.44 4.41
CA GLY A 42 -13.30 1.34 5.32
C GLY A 42 -12.87 1.63 6.76
N GLU A 43 -12.91 0.61 7.59
CA GLU A 43 -12.42 0.71 8.96
C GLU A 43 -10.90 0.87 8.98
N PRO A 44 -10.35 1.72 9.86
CA PRO A 44 -8.91 1.91 9.93
C PRO A 44 -8.19 0.68 10.44
N TRP A 45 -7.02 0.41 9.84
CA TRP A 45 -6.04 -0.53 10.37
C TRP A 45 -5.05 0.30 11.18
N VAL A 46 -4.93 0.00 12.46
CA VAL A 46 -4.22 0.86 13.41
C VAL A 46 -2.98 0.17 13.98
N GLY A 47 -1.87 0.93 14.03
CA GLY A 47 -0.59 0.46 14.56
C GLY A 47 0.08 -0.52 13.62
N ARG A 48 1.35 -0.81 13.90
CA ARG A 48 2.13 -1.72 13.05
C ARG A 48 1.52 -3.12 13.01
N LYS A 49 0.92 -3.58 14.11
CA LYS A 49 0.23 -4.87 14.11
C LYS A 49 -0.95 -4.87 13.14
N GLY A 50 -1.81 -3.84 13.21
CA GLY A 50 -2.97 -3.73 12.32
C GLY A 50 -2.57 -3.61 10.86
N ILE A 51 -1.54 -2.81 10.58
CA ILE A 51 -1.04 -2.63 9.21
C ILE A 51 -0.43 -3.92 8.69
N GLY A 52 0.30 -4.67 9.52
CA GLY A 52 0.81 -5.98 9.14
C GLY A 52 -0.31 -6.96 8.82
N GLU A 53 -1.40 -6.93 9.58
CA GLU A 53 -2.57 -7.76 9.29
C GLU A 53 -3.22 -7.39 7.95
N MET A 54 -3.30 -6.10 7.64
CA MET A 54 -3.79 -5.62 6.35
C MET A 54 -2.92 -6.16 5.21
N ALA A 55 -1.61 -6.02 5.31
CA ALA A 55 -0.69 -6.53 4.29
C ALA A 55 -0.78 -8.04 4.15
N ALA A 56 -0.86 -8.77 5.28
CA ALA A 56 -1.01 -10.22 5.27
C ALA A 56 -2.27 -10.66 4.52
N GLY A 57 -3.36 -9.90 4.64
CA GLY A 57 -4.60 -10.17 3.91
C GLY A 57 -4.41 -10.09 2.40
N PHE A 58 -3.72 -9.05 1.92
CA PHE A 58 -3.40 -8.93 0.48
C PHE A 58 -2.49 -10.06 0.01
N PHE A 59 -1.48 -10.43 0.78
CA PHE A 59 -0.59 -11.53 0.41
C PHE A 59 -1.31 -12.88 0.41
N ALA A 60 -2.29 -13.07 1.28
CA ALA A 60 -3.10 -14.29 1.29
C ALA A 60 -3.94 -14.40 0.02
N ASP A 61 -4.53 -13.30 -0.43
CA ASP A 61 -5.34 -13.27 -1.64
C ASP A 61 -4.50 -13.32 -2.90
N VAL A 62 -3.32 -12.71 -2.89
CA VAL A 62 -2.44 -12.56 -4.05
C VAL A 62 -1.00 -12.87 -3.64
N PRO A 63 -0.65 -14.18 -3.49
CA PRO A 63 0.69 -14.56 -2.99
C PRO A 63 1.85 -14.12 -3.88
N ASP A 64 1.60 -13.95 -5.17
CA ASP A 64 2.59 -13.48 -6.15
C ASP A 64 2.50 -11.98 -6.43
N LEU A 65 1.93 -11.21 -5.52
CA LEU A 65 1.75 -9.77 -5.67
C LEU A 65 3.07 -9.08 -6.02
N LYS A 66 3.02 -8.29 -7.09
CA LYS A 66 4.09 -7.38 -7.49
C LYS A 66 3.56 -5.97 -7.49
N LEU A 67 4.22 -5.09 -6.75
CA LEU A 67 3.85 -3.69 -6.65
C LEU A 67 4.84 -2.85 -7.44
N MET A 68 4.32 -1.87 -8.17
CA MET A 68 5.12 -0.87 -8.89
C MET A 68 4.73 0.51 -8.40
N CYS A 69 5.73 1.34 -8.11
CA CYS A 69 5.51 2.75 -7.83
C CYS A 69 5.50 3.50 -9.14
N ASP A 70 4.33 4.01 -9.53
CA ASP A 70 4.16 4.70 -10.82
C ASP A 70 4.58 6.16 -10.72
N GLU A 71 4.31 6.79 -9.59
CA GLU A 71 4.62 8.20 -9.37
C GLU A 71 4.55 8.53 -7.89
N VAL A 72 5.36 9.50 -7.47
CA VAL A 72 5.32 10.06 -6.12
C VAL A 72 5.25 11.57 -6.25
N ARG A 73 4.28 12.19 -5.59
CA ARG A 73 4.18 13.63 -5.47
C ARG A 73 4.13 14.02 -4.00
N CYS A 74 4.80 15.09 -3.65
CA CYS A 74 4.77 15.54 -2.27
C CYS A 74 4.62 17.05 -2.17
N ALA A 75 3.94 17.48 -1.11
CA ALA A 75 3.78 18.87 -0.72
C ALA A 75 4.04 18.91 0.79
N GLY A 76 5.27 19.27 1.17
CA GLY A 76 5.71 19.14 2.55
C GLY A 76 5.70 17.68 2.98
N ASN A 77 5.02 17.40 4.09
CA ASN A 77 4.90 16.03 4.60
C ASN A 77 3.68 15.28 4.05
N HIS A 78 2.94 15.89 3.11
CA HIS A 78 1.82 15.24 2.44
C HIS A 78 2.32 14.60 1.16
N VAL A 79 2.05 13.31 0.98
CA VAL A 79 2.58 12.53 -0.14
C VAL A 79 1.44 11.80 -0.83
N ALA A 80 1.44 11.86 -2.16
CA ALA A 80 0.61 11.00 -2.99
C ALA A 80 1.50 9.94 -3.63
N TYR A 81 1.23 8.68 -3.33
CA TYR A 81 1.99 7.52 -3.80
C TYR A 81 1.09 6.73 -4.75
N PHE A 82 1.39 6.81 -6.05
CA PHE A 82 0.60 6.13 -7.08
C PHE A 82 1.23 4.78 -7.39
N TRP A 83 0.40 3.75 -7.41
CA TRP A 83 0.88 2.37 -7.54
C TRP A 83 0.00 1.56 -8.47
N THR A 84 0.61 0.50 -9.00
CA THR A 84 -0.09 -0.58 -9.70
C THR A 84 0.42 -1.89 -9.13
N PHE A 85 -0.47 -2.83 -8.85
CA PHE A 85 -0.02 -4.18 -8.54
C PHE A 85 -0.56 -5.17 -9.56
N THR A 86 0.21 -6.23 -9.76
CA THR A 86 -0.18 -7.37 -10.58
C THR A 86 -0.02 -8.64 -9.74
N GLY A 87 -0.68 -9.69 -10.17
CA GLY A 87 -0.59 -10.98 -9.51
C GLY A 87 -1.72 -11.89 -9.93
N THR A 88 -1.90 -12.96 -9.16
CA THR A 88 -2.94 -13.96 -9.42
C THR A 88 -3.78 -14.12 -8.16
N HIS A 89 -5.09 -13.96 -8.29
CA HIS A 89 -6.02 -14.17 -7.19
C HIS A 89 -6.07 -15.65 -6.86
N THR A 90 -5.71 -16.02 -5.63
CA THR A 90 -5.57 -17.42 -5.22
C THR A 90 -6.86 -18.20 -5.39
N ALA A 91 -7.99 -17.64 -4.92
CA ALA A 91 -9.26 -18.36 -4.90
C ALA A 91 -9.82 -18.63 -6.31
N THR A 92 -9.68 -17.68 -7.23
CA THR A 92 -10.29 -17.77 -8.58
C THR A 92 -9.28 -18.06 -9.68
N LYS A 93 -7.98 -17.99 -9.37
CA LYS A 93 -6.88 -18.13 -10.35
C LYS A 93 -6.90 -17.04 -11.42
N SER A 94 -7.61 -15.93 -11.16
CA SER A 94 -7.73 -14.83 -12.10
C SER A 94 -6.49 -13.95 -12.08
N PRO A 95 -5.97 -13.53 -13.25
CA PRO A 95 -4.89 -12.55 -13.29
C PRO A 95 -5.41 -11.18 -12.85
N LEU A 96 -4.59 -10.43 -12.13
CA LEU A 96 -4.95 -9.13 -11.59
C LEU A 96 -4.01 -8.05 -12.10
N ARG A 97 -4.58 -6.89 -12.38
CA ARG A 97 -3.85 -5.64 -12.56
C ARG A 97 -4.71 -4.52 -11.98
N VAL A 98 -4.26 -3.96 -10.87
CA VAL A 98 -5.03 -2.97 -10.12
C VAL A 98 -4.14 -1.75 -9.88
N ALA A 99 -4.66 -0.58 -10.25
CA ALA A 99 -3.99 0.69 -10.00
C ALA A 99 -4.74 1.46 -8.91
N GLY A 100 -4.00 2.23 -8.14
CA GLY A 100 -4.57 3.05 -7.10
C GLY A 100 -3.55 4.03 -6.56
N TRP A 101 -3.83 4.59 -5.41
CA TRP A 101 -2.88 5.50 -4.75
C TRP A 101 -3.10 5.48 -3.25
N GLU A 102 -2.06 5.93 -2.53
CA GLU A 102 -2.12 6.22 -1.10
C GLU A 102 -1.78 7.67 -0.88
N GLU A 103 -2.44 8.29 0.07
CA GLU A 103 -2.16 9.65 0.51
C GLU A 103 -1.57 9.56 1.90
N TRP A 104 -0.34 9.99 2.06
CA TRP A 104 0.38 9.85 3.32
C TRP A 104 0.57 11.19 4.02
N ASP A 105 0.44 11.17 5.33
CA ASP A 105 0.99 12.21 6.21
C ASP A 105 2.21 11.60 6.88
N LEU A 106 3.39 12.15 6.62
CA LEU A 106 4.65 11.64 7.19
C LEU A 106 5.00 12.36 8.47
N ASN A 107 5.62 11.62 9.39
CA ASN A 107 6.19 12.23 10.59
C ASN A 107 7.65 12.67 10.31
N PRO A 108 8.34 13.33 11.27
CA PRO A 108 9.73 13.77 11.07
C PRO A 108 10.72 12.66 10.72
N ASP A 109 10.43 11.42 11.10
CA ASP A 109 11.28 10.26 10.79
C ASP A 109 10.97 9.64 9.44
N LEU A 110 10.15 10.29 8.61
CA LEU A 110 9.67 9.80 7.32
C LEU A 110 8.93 8.48 7.42
N LYS A 111 8.23 8.28 8.53
CA LYS A 111 7.30 7.16 8.70
C LYS A 111 5.88 7.65 8.43
N VAL A 112 5.04 6.76 7.93
CA VAL A 112 3.65 7.10 7.62
C VAL A 112 2.87 7.18 8.94
N ALA A 113 2.42 8.37 9.29
CA ALA A 113 1.58 8.58 10.47
C ALA A 113 0.11 8.31 10.15
N ALA A 114 -0.32 8.67 8.95
CA ALA A 114 -1.68 8.43 8.48
C ALA A 114 -1.63 8.15 6.98
N SER A 115 -2.40 7.17 6.54
CA SER A 115 -2.53 6.84 5.13
C SER A 115 -3.99 6.65 4.76
N ARG A 116 -4.32 7.10 3.55
CA ARG A 116 -5.62 6.85 2.93
C ARG A 116 -5.36 6.19 1.59
N GLY A 117 -5.77 4.93 1.47
CA GLY A 117 -5.58 4.17 0.24
C GLY A 117 -6.85 4.10 -0.58
N TRP A 118 -6.71 4.20 -1.88
CA TRP A 118 -7.84 4.21 -2.82
C TRP A 118 -7.56 3.28 -4.00
N TYR A 119 -8.50 2.43 -4.31
CA TYR A 119 -8.52 1.69 -5.57
C TYR A 119 -9.98 1.41 -5.93
N ASP A 120 -10.21 1.07 -7.20
CA ASP A 120 -11.56 0.77 -7.69
C ASP A 120 -11.97 -0.63 -7.24
N ALA A 121 -12.75 -0.70 -6.15
CA ALA A 121 -13.19 -1.97 -5.59
C ALA A 121 -14.10 -2.76 -6.54
N ALA A 122 -14.88 -2.05 -7.37
CA ALA A 122 -15.74 -2.71 -8.36
C ALA A 122 -14.89 -3.37 -9.45
N ASP A 123 -13.82 -2.72 -9.88
CA ASP A 123 -12.88 -3.30 -10.84
C ASP A 123 -12.16 -4.52 -10.26
N TYR A 124 -11.71 -4.42 -9.01
CA TYR A 124 -11.10 -5.57 -8.31
C TYR A 124 -12.08 -6.74 -8.25
N ALA A 125 -13.34 -6.46 -7.91
CA ALA A 125 -14.37 -7.49 -7.84
C ALA A 125 -14.59 -8.16 -9.20
N ARG A 126 -14.62 -7.38 -10.30
CA ARG A 126 -14.75 -7.94 -11.66
C ARG A 126 -13.57 -8.85 -11.99
N GLN A 127 -12.35 -8.42 -11.66
CA GLN A 127 -11.15 -9.21 -11.95
C GLN A 127 -11.06 -10.48 -11.12
N THR A 128 -11.67 -10.49 -9.92
CA THR A 128 -11.64 -11.66 -9.03
C THR A 128 -12.87 -12.55 -9.15
N THR A 129 -13.80 -12.22 -10.05
CA THR A 129 -14.95 -13.10 -10.30
C THR A 129 -14.49 -14.37 -11.01
N ALA A 130 -14.91 -15.53 -10.48
CA ALA A 130 -14.57 -16.82 -11.08
C ALA A 130 -15.18 -16.94 -12.49
N ARG A 131 -14.38 -17.36 -13.43
CA ARG A 131 -14.86 -17.62 -14.79
C ARG A 131 -15.56 -18.98 -14.83
N GLN A 132 -16.65 -19.02 -15.52
CA GLN A 132 -17.42 -20.25 -15.73
C GLN A 132 -17.11 -20.84 -17.09
#